data_1a030a3181a67244b36d395387ab7b41
#
_entry.id   1a030a3181a67244b36d395387ab7b41
#
_cell.length_a   1.000
_cell.length_b   1.000
_cell.length_c   1.000
_cell.angle_alpha   90.00
_cell.angle_beta   90.00
_cell.angle_gamma   90.00
#
_symmetry.space_group_name_H-M   'P 1'
#
loop_
_entity.id
_entity.type
_entity.pdbx_description
1 polymer ?
#
loop_
_entity_poly.entity_id
_entity_poly.type
_entity_poly.pdbx_seq_one_letter_code
_entity_poly.pdbx_strand_id
1 'polypeptide(L)'
;MFGEAVTLFRICAPYIWSVMMAAGCLAGLHSRQRFLLPSLTPSLFNLCVIGFALLAAFNPSLQPGVLVACGVLCGGILQWLAQIPAIRILQREEGKRGKPADARTVSEVFRRLPAGIVGAAMPQLAFLGASALASLLPEGHMASLFYAERLLEFPLGVLGAAVGMAAAPRLAELAASEGLSRSSRFHEIPSFSLSQPQKPEQADPPPPLSASRTARNDTKATPGARLQKPWEGEGMEFKEGEPFFKRGEPPHGSLSPSPSSLSTAPSHAFSDEIQRAALLSLGLNLPAAAGLAAISLPLVAVVLGHGAFDAQAVSATALALCAYAPGLPAYALSRPLLAACHALESGLPLKAAAVALAVALAGGYALTLRFGAWGPPLGVSVGLWCNAALLWIGLSRRVSLRLPLRSLAVQLAGTALTFGSAYGVVLWAGHASNIAQLALAIPAGAAVYAASLLIGDRNSFRLLKKR
;
A
#
# COMPACT_ATOMS: atom_id res chain seq x y z
N MET A 1 21.15 -20.61 -25.08
CA MET A 1 20.95 -19.57 -24.08
C MET A 1 20.44 -18.23 -24.65
N PHE A 2 21.17 -17.52 -25.56
CA PHE A 2 20.65 -16.23 -26.08
C PHE A 2 19.35 -16.37 -26.87
N GLY A 3 19.24 -17.37 -27.76
CA GLY A 3 18.01 -17.64 -28.54
C GLY A 3 16.79 -17.99 -27.65
N GLU A 4 17.00 -18.77 -26.60
CA GLU A 4 15.94 -19.10 -25.64
C GLU A 4 15.46 -17.85 -24.88
N ALA A 5 16.40 -17.02 -24.41
CA ALA A 5 16.05 -15.77 -23.72
C ALA A 5 15.22 -14.84 -24.62
N VAL A 6 15.56 -14.72 -25.90
CA VAL A 6 14.81 -13.94 -26.89
C VAL A 6 13.40 -14.52 -27.08
N THR A 7 13.27 -15.86 -27.18
CA THR A 7 11.96 -16.51 -27.31
C THR A 7 11.08 -16.26 -26.09
N LEU A 8 11.61 -16.45 -24.89
CA LEU A 8 10.90 -16.21 -23.63
C LEU A 8 10.47 -14.74 -23.53
N PHE A 9 11.36 -13.81 -23.87
CA PHE A 9 11.03 -12.38 -23.88
C PHE A 9 9.88 -12.06 -24.84
N ARG A 10 9.89 -12.62 -26.06
CA ARG A 10 8.81 -12.42 -27.05
C ARG A 10 7.46 -12.91 -26.53
N ILE A 11 7.42 -14.04 -25.80
CA ILE A 11 6.20 -14.58 -25.19
C ILE A 11 5.71 -13.68 -24.05
N CYS A 12 6.63 -13.16 -23.22
CA CYS A 12 6.29 -12.31 -22.08
C CYS A 12 5.98 -10.86 -22.48
N ALA A 13 6.48 -10.34 -23.61
CA ALA A 13 6.35 -8.93 -23.98
C ALA A 13 4.88 -8.41 -23.97
N PRO A 14 3.87 -9.17 -24.49
CA PRO A 14 2.47 -8.71 -24.43
C PRO A 14 1.89 -8.59 -23.01
N TYR A 15 2.53 -9.19 -22.01
CA TYR A 15 2.14 -9.03 -20.59
C TYR A 15 2.16 -7.55 -20.17
N ILE A 16 3.11 -6.76 -20.68
CA ILE A 16 3.23 -5.32 -20.34
C ILE A 16 1.92 -4.59 -20.67
N TRP A 17 1.33 -4.89 -21.83
CA TRP A 17 0.04 -4.29 -22.20
C TRP A 17 -1.08 -4.72 -21.24
N SER A 18 -1.16 -5.99 -20.88
CA SER A 18 -2.19 -6.52 -19.98
C SER A 18 -2.10 -5.89 -18.58
N VAL A 19 -0.87 -5.73 -18.04
CA VAL A 19 -0.67 -5.13 -16.71
C VAL A 19 -0.97 -3.63 -16.71
N MET A 20 -0.68 -2.91 -17.80
CA MET A 20 -1.05 -1.50 -17.94
C MET A 20 -2.58 -1.31 -17.95
N MET A 21 -3.31 -2.17 -18.66
CA MET A 21 -4.77 -2.18 -18.65
C MET A 21 -5.33 -2.49 -17.25
N ALA A 22 -4.76 -3.48 -16.56
CA ALA A 22 -5.12 -3.81 -15.19
C ALA A 22 -4.85 -2.65 -14.22
N ALA A 23 -3.73 -1.94 -14.39
CA ALA A 23 -3.40 -0.76 -13.57
C ALA A 23 -4.38 0.39 -13.78
N GLY A 24 -4.86 0.62 -15.01
CA GLY A 24 -5.92 1.58 -15.32
C GLY A 24 -7.24 1.24 -14.62
N CYS A 25 -7.65 -0.04 -14.67
CA CYS A 25 -8.82 -0.53 -13.95
C CYS A 25 -8.68 -0.36 -12.42
N LEU A 26 -7.51 -0.71 -11.89
CA LEU A 26 -7.17 -0.55 -10.47
C LEU A 26 -7.30 0.91 -10.01
N ALA A 27 -6.76 1.87 -10.78
CA ALA A 27 -6.86 3.29 -10.48
C ALA A 27 -8.33 3.76 -10.45
N GLY A 28 -9.16 3.32 -11.41
CA GLY A 28 -10.59 3.60 -11.44
C GLY A 28 -11.35 3.02 -10.24
N LEU A 29 -11.05 1.79 -9.82
CA LEU A 29 -11.66 1.15 -8.66
C LEU A 29 -11.22 1.81 -7.33
N HIS A 30 -9.94 2.18 -7.20
CA HIS A 30 -9.42 2.86 -6.03
C HIS A 30 -10.00 4.27 -5.85
N SER A 31 -10.25 5.01 -6.93
CA SER A 31 -10.89 6.34 -6.87
C SER A 31 -12.30 6.28 -6.27
N ARG A 32 -12.94 5.09 -6.30
CA ARG A 32 -14.27 4.81 -5.74
C ARG A 32 -14.23 4.02 -4.43
N GLN A 33 -13.09 3.98 -3.75
CA GLN A 33 -12.90 3.28 -2.47
C GLN A 33 -13.18 1.76 -2.55
N ARG A 34 -13.15 1.16 -3.76
CA ARG A 34 -13.31 -0.28 -3.96
C ARG A 34 -11.94 -0.95 -4.01
N PHE A 35 -11.43 -1.38 -2.85
CA PHE A 35 -10.07 -1.91 -2.72
C PHE A 35 -9.96 -3.43 -2.81
N LEU A 36 -11.03 -4.17 -2.48
CA LEU A 36 -10.96 -5.63 -2.34
C LEU A 36 -10.58 -6.34 -3.63
N LEU A 37 -11.31 -6.08 -4.71
CA LEU A 37 -11.07 -6.76 -6.00
C LEU A 37 -9.68 -6.44 -6.58
N PRO A 38 -9.24 -5.15 -6.65
CA PRO A 38 -7.88 -4.83 -7.10
C PRO A 38 -6.79 -5.49 -6.27
N SER A 39 -7.00 -5.65 -4.96
CA SER A 39 -6.01 -6.29 -4.07
C SER A 39 -5.89 -7.80 -4.27
N LEU A 40 -6.96 -8.45 -4.75
CA LEU A 40 -6.99 -9.90 -5.01
C LEU A 40 -6.45 -10.28 -6.40
N THR A 41 -6.49 -9.37 -7.37
CA THR A 41 -6.10 -9.69 -8.75
C THR A 41 -4.64 -10.09 -8.95
N PRO A 42 -3.64 -9.55 -8.21
CA PRO A 42 -2.27 -10.06 -8.25
C PRO A 42 -2.15 -11.52 -7.80
N SER A 43 -3.03 -11.97 -6.90
CA SER A 43 -3.06 -13.38 -6.47
C SER A 43 -3.48 -14.32 -7.60
N LEU A 44 -4.41 -13.87 -8.46
CA LEU A 44 -4.79 -14.62 -9.66
C LEU A 44 -3.62 -14.80 -10.64
N PHE A 45 -2.82 -13.74 -10.82
CA PHE A 45 -1.59 -13.80 -11.61
C PHE A 45 -0.64 -14.87 -11.05
N ASN A 46 -0.36 -14.82 -9.74
CA ASN A 46 0.54 -15.76 -9.08
C ASN A 46 0.03 -17.20 -9.17
N LEU A 47 -1.28 -17.43 -8.97
CA LEU A 47 -1.89 -18.75 -9.11
C LEU A 47 -1.74 -19.31 -10.54
N CYS A 48 -1.89 -18.45 -11.54
CA CYS A 48 -1.72 -18.84 -12.93
C CYS A 48 -0.25 -19.26 -13.21
N VAL A 49 0.73 -18.45 -12.75
CA VAL A 49 2.15 -18.78 -12.91
C VAL A 49 2.51 -20.07 -12.19
N ILE A 50 2.03 -20.29 -10.97
CA ILE A 50 2.23 -21.52 -10.20
C ILE A 50 1.60 -22.72 -10.93
N GLY A 51 0.39 -22.57 -11.46
CA GLY A 51 -0.29 -23.63 -12.20
C GLY A 51 0.52 -24.07 -13.43
N PHE A 52 1.05 -23.12 -14.21
CA PHE A 52 1.89 -23.43 -15.36
C PHE A 52 3.26 -24.00 -14.97
N ALA A 53 3.84 -23.56 -13.86
CA ALA A 53 5.08 -24.13 -13.33
C ALA A 53 4.88 -25.58 -12.87
N LEU A 54 3.76 -25.89 -12.21
CA LEU A 54 3.40 -27.25 -11.84
C LEU A 54 3.16 -28.12 -13.10
N LEU A 55 2.47 -27.58 -14.11
CA LEU A 55 2.27 -28.27 -15.36
C LEU A 55 3.60 -28.60 -16.04
N ALA A 56 4.57 -27.69 -16.00
CA ALA A 56 5.93 -27.93 -16.48
C ALA A 56 6.64 -29.03 -15.69
N ALA A 57 6.48 -29.06 -14.37
CA ALA A 57 7.10 -30.09 -13.52
C ALA A 57 6.54 -31.50 -13.78
N PHE A 58 5.26 -31.61 -14.10
CA PHE A 58 4.62 -32.90 -14.41
C PHE A 58 4.76 -33.34 -15.88
N ASN A 59 5.23 -32.47 -16.76
CA ASN A 59 5.41 -32.76 -18.19
C ASN A 59 6.82 -32.43 -18.66
N PRO A 60 7.81 -33.27 -18.38
CA PRO A 60 9.23 -33.01 -18.75
C PRO A 60 9.48 -32.88 -20.26
N SER A 61 8.55 -33.38 -21.09
CA SER A 61 8.64 -33.27 -22.57
C SER A 61 8.40 -31.86 -23.09
N LEU A 62 7.77 -31.00 -22.31
CA LEU A 62 7.51 -29.61 -22.65
C LEU A 62 8.65 -28.72 -22.14
N GLN A 63 9.02 -27.69 -22.88
CA GLN A 63 10.06 -26.76 -22.46
C GLN A 63 9.59 -25.97 -21.23
N PRO A 64 10.16 -26.17 -20.02
CA PRO A 64 9.67 -25.57 -18.79
C PRO A 64 9.64 -24.04 -18.82
N GLY A 65 10.66 -23.43 -19.44
CA GLY A 65 10.75 -21.97 -19.57
C GLY A 65 9.60 -21.38 -20.40
N VAL A 66 9.22 -22.04 -21.50
CA VAL A 66 8.12 -21.60 -22.35
C VAL A 66 6.78 -21.70 -21.63
N LEU A 67 6.54 -22.80 -20.89
CA LEU A 67 5.32 -22.96 -20.12
C LEU A 67 5.17 -21.87 -19.04
N VAL A 68 6.24 -21.58 -18.29
CA VAL A 68 6.22 -20.52 -17.29
C VAL A 68 5.99 -19.16 -17.95
N ALA A 69 6.62 -18.87 -19.09
CA ALA A 69 6.39 -17.63 -19.85
C ALA A 69 4.92 -17.49 -20.31
N CYS A 70 4.31 -18.59 -20.77
CA CYS A 70 2.88 -18.64 -21.07
C CYS A 70 2.02 -18.38 -19.81
N GLY A 71 2.43 -18.91 -18.66
CA GLY A 71 1.79 -18.66 -17.36
C GLY A 71 1.80 -17.19 -16.99
N VAL A 72 2.91 -16.49 -17.22
CA VAL A 72 3.03 -15.04 -17.02
C VAL A 72 2.05 -14.27 -17.90
N LEU A 73 2.00 -14.59 -19.19
CA LEU A 73 1.09 -13.92 -20.12
C LEU A 73 -0.37 -14.19 -19.79
N CYS A 74 -0.75 -15.45 -19.57
CA CYS A 74 -2.11 -15.84 -19.18
C CYS A 74 -2.53 -15.19 -17.85
N GLY A 75 -1.63 -15.17 -16.87
CA GLY A 75 -1.86 -14.55 -15.57
C GLY A 75 -2.14 -13.04 -15.68
N GLY A 76 -1.37 -12.34 -16.54
CA GLY A 76 -1.58 -10.91 -16.79
C GLY A 76 -2.93 -10.62 -17.46
N ILE A 77 -3.32 -11.43 -18.44
CA ILE A 77 -4.62 -11.32 -19.10
C ILE A 77 -5.74 -11.61 -18.11
N LEU A 78 -5.63 -12.66 -17.30
CA LEU A 78 -6.62 -13.03 -16.30
C LEU A 78 -6.79 -11.93 -15.23
N GLN A 79 -5.66 -11.36 -14.77
CA GLN A 79 -5.65 -10.24 -13.82
C GLN A 79 -6.42 -9.03 -14.37
N TRP A 80 -6.26 -8.70 -15.64
CA TRP A 80 -6.98 -7.60 -16.29
C TRP A 80 -8.45 -7.94 -16.48
N LEU A 81 -8.78 -9.12 -17.04
CA LEU A 81 -10.16 -9.54 -17.30
C LEU A 81 -11.00 -9.60 -16.03
N ALA A 82 -10.44 -10.04 -14.91
CA ALA A 82 -11.13 -10.12 -13.62
C ALA A 82 -11.63 -8.76 -13.12
N GLN A 83 -11.02 -7.65 -13.53
CA GLN A 83 -11.41 -6.29 -13.13
C GLN A 83 -12.50 -5.68 -14.03
N ILE A 84 -12.68 -6.17 -15.26
CA ILE A 84 -13.60 -5.61 -16.25
C ILE A 84 -15.05 -5.56 -15.75
N PRO A 85 -15.64 -6.61 -15.11
CA PRO A 85 -17.01 -6.54 -14.63
C PRO A 85 -17.24 -5.41 -13.64
N ALA A 86 -16.29 -5.21 -12.71
CA ALA A 86 -16.39 -4.15 -11.70
C ALA A 86 -16.30 -2.74 -12.32
N ILE A 87 -15.42 -2.56 -13.30
CA ILE A 87 -15.31 -1.29 -14.04
C ILE A 87 -16.58 -1.02 -14.85
N ARG A 88 -17.16 -2.04 -15.51
CA ARG A 88 -18.42 -1.88 -16.27
C ARG A 88 -19.58 -1.47 -15.35
N ILE A 89 -19.66 -2.02 -14.15
CA ILE A 89 -20.65 -1.61 -13.16
C ILE A 89 -20.47 -0.14 -12.79
N LEU A 90 -19.24 0.27 -12.49
CA LEU A 90 -18.93 1.69 -12.19
C LEU A 90 -19.32 2.62 -13.34
N GLN A 91 -18.97 2.27 -14.57
CA GLN A 91 -19.31 3.08 -15.76
C GLN A 91 -20.82 3.22 -15.95
N ARG A 92 -21.59 2.17 -15.65
CA ARG A 92 -23.06 2.23 -15.69
C ARG A 92 -23.65 3.13 -14.59
N GLU A 93 -23.07 3.12 -13.41
CA GLU A 93 -23.45 4.01 -12.31
C GLU A 93 -23.12 5.48 -12.66
N GLU A 94 -22.02 5.75 -13.36
CA GLU A 94 -21.53 7.07 -13.74
C GLU A 94 -22.17 7.60 -15.04
N GLY A 95 -22.45 6.73 -16.00
CA GLY A 95 -23.01 7.12 -17.30
C GLY A 95 -24.33 7.91 -17.23
N LYS A 96 -24.97 7.90 -16.06
CA LYS A 96 -26.12 8.76 -15.73
C LYS A 96 -25.73 10.13 -15.13
N ARG A 97 -24.47 10.38 -14.79
CA ARG A 97 -23.99 11.59 -14.07
C ARG A 97 -22.68 12.18 -14.58
N GLY A 98 -21.93 11.50 -15.42
CA GLY A 98 -20.57 11.90 -15.81
C GLY A 98 -20.56 12.96 -16.91
N LYS A 99 -20.08 14.18 -16.59
CA LYS A 99 -19.59 15.10 -17.61
C LYS A 99 -18.25 14.56 -18.13
N PRO A 100 -17.98 14.65 -19.46
CA PRO A 100 -16.67 14.32 -20.00
C PRO A 100 -15.60 15.18 -19.32
N ALA A 101 -14.44 14.57 -19.02
CA ALA A 101 -13.34 15.30 -18.41
C ALA A 101 -12.92 16.47 -19.32
N ASP A 102 -12.82 17.66 -18.74
CA ASP A 102 -12.35 18.84 -19.46
C ASP A 102 -10.88 18.62 -19.90
N ALA A 103 -10.53 19.06 -21.10
CA ALA A 103 -9.18 18.96 -21.66
C ALA A 103 -8.11 19.56 -20.74
N ARG A 104 -8.46 20.57 -19.94
CA ARG A 104 -7.59 21.18 -18.93
C ARG A 104 -7.25 20.18 -17.82
N THR A 105 -8.23 19.45 -17.32
CA THR A 105 -8.05 18.42 -16.28
C THR A 105 -7.14 17.30 -16.78
N VAL A 106 -7.35 16.84 -18.02
CA VAL A 106 -6.52 15.81 -18.66
C VAL A 106 -5.07 16.31 -18.80
N SER A 107 -4.86 17.52 -19.29
CA SER A 107 -3.52 18.14 -19.43
C SER A 107 -2.81 18.25 -18.07
N GLU A 108 -3.53 18.61 -17.02
CA GLU A 108 -2.95 18.74 -15.68
C GLU A 108 -2.51 17.37 -15.11
N VAL A 109 -3.30 16.31 -15.33
CA VAL A 109 -2.90 14.94 -14.99
C VAL A 109 -1.61 14.55 -15.71
N PHE A 110 -1.53 14.77 -17.04
CA PHE A 110 -0.32 14.47 -17.80
C PHE A 110 0.91 15.27 -17.32
N ARG A 111 0.73 16.51 -16.91
CA ARG A 111 1.81 17.34 -16.37
C ARG A 111 2.34 16.83 -15.02
N ARG A 112 1.47 16.21 -14.19
CA ARG A 112 1.84 15.66 -12.87
C ARG A 112 2.40 14.25 -12.94
N LEU A 113 2.11 13.47 -14.00
CA LEU A 113 2.54 12.09 -14.18
C LEU A 113 4.06 11.87 -14.04
N PRO A 114 4.95 12.65 -14.67
CA PRO A 114 6.39 12.39 -14.62
C PRO A 114 6.95 12.39 -13.19
N ALA A 115 6.51 13.33 -12.35
CA ALA A 115 6.97 13.41 -10.95
C ALA A 115 6.54 12.20 -10.13
N GLY A 116 5.32 11.70 -10.35
CA GLY A 116 4.80 10.48 -9.71
C GLY A 116 5.54 9.22 -10.17
N ILE A 117 5.76 9.10 -11.48
CA ILE A 117 6.46 7.95 -12.10
C ILE A 117 7.90 7.87 -11.56
N VAL A 118 8.67 8.95 -11.60
CA VAL A 118 10.07 8.94 -11.14
C VAL A 118 10.15 8.66 -9.65
N GLY A 119 9.26 9.25 -8.84
CA GLY A 119 9.22 8.98 -7.41
C GLY A 119 8.93 7.52 -7.07
N ALA A 120 8.05 6.87 -7.85
CA ALA A 120 7.72 5.46 -7.68
C ALA A 120 8.78 4.52 -8.27
N ALA A 121 9.46 4.93 -9.34
CA ALA A 121 10.45 4.12 -10.05
C ALA A 121 11.83 4.08 -9.37
N MET A 122 12.14 5.05 -8.51
CA MET A 122 13.48 5.16 -7.88
C MET A 122 13.97 3.86 -7.24
N PRO A 123 13.20 3.16 -6.38
CA PRO A 123 13.68 1.90 -5.80
C PRO A 123 13.97 0.85 -6.85
N GLN A 124 13.13 0.73 -7.86
CA GLN A 124 13.30 -0.24 -8.96
C GLN A 124 14.56 0.05 -9.79
N LEU A 125 14.83 1.33 -10.05
CA LEU A 125 16.04 1.76 -10.74
C LEU A 125 17.30 1.51 -9.89
N ALA A 126 17.21 1.66 -8.57
CA ALA A 126 18.31 1.36 -7.67
C ALA A 126 18.62 -0.16 -7.64
N PHE A 127 17.61 -1.02 -7.60
CA PHE A 127 17.77 -2.47 -7.68
C PHE A 127 18.30 -2.90 -9.06
N LEU A 128 17.78 -2.34 -10.15
CA LEU A 128 18.31 -2.58 -11.50
C LEU A 128 19.78 -2.17 -11.61
N GLY A 129 20.15 -1.02 -11.05
CA GLY A 129 21.52 -0.57 -10.99
C GLY A 129 22.43 -1.47 -10.15
N ALA A 130 21.93 -1.99 -9.01
CA ALA A 130 22.64 -2.98 -8.23
C ALA A 130 22.88 -4.28 -9.02
N SER A 131 21.89 -4.74 -9.78
CA SER A 131 22.02 -5.90 -10.66
C SER A 131 23.05 -5.65 -11.78
N ALA A 132 23.05 -4.44 -12.34
CA ALA A 132 24.10 -4.05 -13.32
C ALA A 132 25.50 -4.00 -12.71
N LEU A 133 25.64 -3.52 -11.46
CA LEU A 133 26.93 -3.58 -10.74
C LEU A 133 27.34 -5.00 -10.39
N ALA A 134 26.37 -5.88 -10.10
CA ALA A 134 26.64 -7.29 -9.82
C ALA A 134 27.14 -8.05 -11.05
N SER A 135 26.86 -7.57 -12.26
CA SER A 135 27.44 -8.17 -13.48
C SER A 135 28.96 -7.99 -13.62
N LEU A 136 29.55 -7.08 -12.81
CA LEU A 136 31.01 -6.91 -12.71
C LEU A 136 31.65 -7.90 -11.74
N LEU A 137 30.85 -8.66 -10.99
CA LEU A 137 31.28 -9.66 -10.01
C LEU A 137 31.32 -11.06 -10.67
N PRO A 138 31.98 -12.04 -10.04
CA PRO A 138 32.01 -13.42 -10.54
C PRO A 138 30.58 -14.00 -10.77
N GLU A 139 30.51 -15.05 -11.57
CA GLU A 139 29.26 -15.73 -11.90
C GLU A 139 28.44 -16.11 -10.65
N GLY A 140 27.12 -16.03 -10.75
CA GLY A 140 26.18 -16.36 -9.67
C GLY A 140 25.76 -15.16 -8.79
N HIS A 141 26.56 -14.10 -8.65
CA HIS A 141 26.21 -12.98 -7.78
C HIS A 141 24.98 -12.20 -8.23
N MET A 142 24.76 -12.06 -9.53
CA MET A 142 23.55 -11.42 -10.07
C MET A 142 22.28 -12.18 -9.70
N ALA A 143 22.30 -13.52 -9.79
CA ALA A 143 21.19 -14.37 -9.37
C ALA A 143 20.95 -14.27 -7.85
N SER A 144 22.02 -14.27 -7.06
CA SER A 144 21.96 -14.14 -5.61
C SER A 144 21.31 -12.81 -5.19
N LEU A 145 21.63 -11.68 -5.84
CA LEU A 145 21.00 -10.40 -5.59
C LEU A 145 19.51 -10.42 -5.95
N PHE A 146 19.16 -10.99 -7.10
CA PHE A 146 17.78 -11.13 -7.53
C PHE A 146 16.92 -11.90 -6.53
N TYR A 147 17.41 -13.05 -6.04
CA TYR A 147 16.68 -13.83 -5.03
C TYR A 147 16.62 -13.12 -3.69
N ALA A 148 17.68 -12.43 -3.27
CA ALA A 148 17.68 -11.63 -2.05
C ALA A 148 16.65 -10.49 -2.11
N GLU A 149 16.53 -9.80 -3.25
CA GLU A 149 15.52 -8.76 -3.49
C GLU A 149 14.11 -9.33 -3.36
N ARG A 150 13.82 -10.51 -3.94
CA ARG A 150 12.51 -11.16 -3.83
C ARG A 150 12.13 -11.51 -2.39
N LEU A 151 13.09 -11.97 -1.58
CA LEU A 151 12.86 -12.21 -0.16
C LEU A 151 12.62 -10.91 0.62
N LEU A 152 13.31 -9.83 0.24
CA LEU A 152 13.12 -8.50 0.85
C LEU A 152 11.75 -7.89 0.52
N GLU A 153 11.21 -8.15 -0.68
CA GLU A 153 9.91 -7.63 -1.11
C GLU A 153 8.76 -8.06 -0.20
N PHE A 154 8.84 -9.24 0.43
CA PHE A 154 7.79 -9.72 1.32
C PHE A 154 7.57 -8.78 2.52
N PRO A 155 8.56 -8.49 3.37
CA PRO A 155 8.37 -7.53 4.46
C PRO A 155 8.12 -6.10 3.96
N LEU A 156 8.69 -5.69 2.81
CA LEU A 156 8.41 -4.39 2.20
C LEU A 156 6.94 -4.23 1.84
N GLY A 157 6.33 -5.25 1.24
CA GLY A 157 4.92 -5.24 0.84
C GLY A 157 3.97 -5.22 2.03
N VAL A 158 4.23 -6.08 3.02
CA VAL A 158 3.34 -6.25 4.18
C VAL A 158 3.46 -5.09 5.18
N LEU A 159 4.68 -4.69 5.52
CA LEU A 159 4.93 -3.70 6.59
C LEU A 159 5.18 -2.29 6.03
N GLY A 160 5.96 -2.18 4.96
CA GLY A 160 6.39 -0.90 4.42
C GLY A 160 5.29 -0.12 3.72
N ALA A 161 4.47 -0.79 2.89
CA ALA A 161 3.43 -0.13 2.13
C ALA A 161 2.20 0.23 2.97
N ALA A 162 1.87 -0.58 3.99
CA ALA A 162 0.63 -0.43 4.77
C ALA A 162 0.52 0.93 5.46
N VAL A 163 1.60 1.40 6.10
CA VAL A 163 1.60 2.68 6.83
C VAL A 163 1.44 3.87 5.87
N GLY A 164 2.17 3.86 4.75
CA GLY A 164 2.09 4.92 3.74
C GLY A 164 0.71 5.04 3.11
N MET A 165 0.10 3.90 2.73
CA MET A 165 -1.24 3.88 2.16
C MET A 165 -2.31 4.33 3.15
N ALA A 166 -2.18 3.98 4.42
CA ALA A 166 -3.12 4.38 5.47
C ALA A 166 -3.02 5.88 5.82
N ALA A 167 -1.82 6.47 5.77
CA ALA A 167 -1.60 7.87 6.07
C ALA A 167 -1.98 8.81 4.90
N ALA A 168 -1.91 8.34 3.65
CA ALA A 168 -2.07 9.18 2.46
C ALA A 168 -3.41 9.94 2.39
N PRO A 169 -4.61 9.31 2.60
CA PRO A 169 -5.88 10.04 2.58
C PRO A 169 -5.95 11.09 3.68
N ARG A 170 -5.51 10.75 4.88
CA ARG A 170 -5.52 11.65 6.03
C ARG A 170 -4.61 12.85 5.83
N LEU A 171 -3.43 12.63 5.27
CA LEU A 171 -2.50 13.72 4.93
C LEU A 171 -3.08 14.63 3.84
N ALA A 172 -3.78 14.09 2.85
CA ALA A 172 -4.43 14.89 1.82
C ALA A 172 -5.56 15.78 2.41
N GLU A 173 -6.40 15.22 3.29
CA GLU A 173 -7.45 15.97 4.00
C GLU A 173 -6.87 17.08 4.86
N LEU A 174 -5.84 16.79 5.66
CA LEU A 174 -5.19 17.77 6.54
C LEU A 174 -4.48 18.87 5.73
N ALA A 175 -3.81 18.53 4.63
CA ALA A 175 -3.19 19.52 3.75
C ALA A 175 -4.21 20.47 3.13
N ALA A 176 -5.40 19.97 2.79
CA ALA A 176 -6.49 20.79 2.26
C ALA A 176 -7.10 21.67 3.35
N SER A 177 -7.39 21.12 4.53
CA SER A 177 -8.00 21.86 5.64
C SER A 177 -7.08 22.93 6.23
N GLU A 178 -5.76 22.71 6.25
CA GLU A 178 -4.76 23.68 6.72
C GLU A 178 -4.33 24.68 5.62
N GLY A 179 -4.89 24.61 4.40
CA GLY A 179 -4.55 25.51 3.30
C GLY A 179 -3.09 25.35 2.82
N LEU A 180 -2.45 24.20 3.08
CA LEU A 180 -1.06 23.92 2.73
C LEU A 180 -0.92 23.48 1.27
N SER A 181 -1.98 22.97 0.65
CA SER A 181 -1.98 22.60 -0.77
C SER A 181 -1.97 23.86 -1.64
N ARG A 182 -1.21 23.83 -2.75
CA ARG A 182 -1.23 24.92 -3.74
C ARG A 182 -2.60 25.09 -4.41
N SER A 183 -3.34 24.00 -4.53
CA SER A 183 -4.68 23.97 -5.13
C SER A 183 -5.70 24.73 -4.28
N SER A 184 -5.59 24.69 -2.95
CA SER A 184 -6.51 25.41 -2.07
C SER A 184 -6.41 26.93 -2.17
N ARG A 185 -5.30 27.49 -2.68
CA ARG A 185 -5.14 28.92 -2.92
C ARG A 185 -5.80 29.42 -4.21
N PHE A 186 -6.27 28.54 -5.07
CA PHE A 186 -6.92 28.87 -6.35
C PHE A 186 -8.38 28.43 -6.42
N HIS A 187 -8.90 27.80 -5.39
CA HIS A 187 -10.26 27.34 -5.31
C HIS A 187 -10.99 27.95 -4.11
N GLU A 188 -11.38 29.22 -4.21
CA GLU A 188 -12.75 29.58 -3.87
C GLU A 188 -13.68 29.00 -4.94
N ILE A 189 -13.77 27.68 -5.02
CA ILE A 189 -14.95 27.03 -5.56
C ILE A 189 -15.97 27.07 -4.43
N PRO A 190 -17.19 27.58 -4.68
CA PRO A 190 -18.25 27.49 -3.67
C PRO A 190 -18.33 26.04 -3.23
N SER A 191 -18.22 25.83 -1.93
CA SER A 191 -18.42 24.56 -1.28
C SER A 191 -19.62 23.89 -1.94
N PHE A 192 -19.36 22.80 -2.72
CA PHE A 192 -20.41 21.88 -3.11
C PHE A 192 -20.82 21.19 -1.82
N SER A 193 -21.66 21.88 -1.09
CA SER A 193 -22.45 21.34 -0.02
C SER A 193 -23.13 20.11 -0.61
N LEU A 194 -22.73 18.94 -0.14
CA LEU A 194 -23.54 17.75 -0.24
C LEU A 194 -24.84 18.12 0.46
N SER A 195 -25.78 18.70 -0.30
CA SER A 195 -27.15 18.85 0.14
C SER A 195 -27.61 17.45 0.51
N GLN A 196 -27.74 17.24 1.80
CA GLN A 196 -28.53 16.12 2.30
C GLN A 196 -29.83 16.11 1.48
N PRO A 197 -30.36 14.95 1.09
CA PRO A 197 -31.64 14.91 0.41
C PRO A 197 -32.62 15.68 1.30
N GLN A 198 -33.14 16.81 0.77
CA GLN A 198 -34.19 17.55 1.41
C GLN A 198 -35.32 16.56 1.70
N LYS A 199 -35.61 16.39 2.98
CA LYS A 199 -36.83 15.79 3.42
C LYS A 199 -37.95 16.48 2.63
N PRO A 200 -38.90 15.75 1.98
CA PRO A 200 -39.99 16.42 1.31
C PRO A 200 -40.66 17.35 2.28
N GLU A 201 -40.71 18.63 1.91
CA GLU A 201 -41.41 19.67 2.60
C GLU A 201 -42.83 19.19 2.86
N GLN A 202 -43.18 19.03 4.13
CA GLN A 202 -44.55 18.72 4.54
C GLN A 202 -45.39 19.86 4.04
N ALA A 203 -46.15 19.64 2.97
CA ALA A 203 -47.19 20.55 2.54
C ALA A 203 -48.16 20.78 3.71
N ASP A 204 -48.35 22.02 4.09
CA ASP A 204 -49.35 22.40 5.08
C ASP A 204 -50.71 21.84 4.71
N PRO A 205 -51.48 21.30 5.67
CA PRO A 205 -52.83 20.83 5.38
C PRO A 205 -53.69 21.99 4.89
N PRO A 206 -54.52 21.76 3.87
CA PRO A 206 -55.40 22.81 3.38
C PRO A 206 -56.40 23.20 4.46
N PRO A 207 -56.80 24.52 4.51
CA PRO A 207 -57.75 25.01 5.52
C PRO A 207 -59.12 24.34 5.38
N PRO A 208 -59.87 24.18 6.50
CA PRO A 208 -61.14 23.48 6.49
C PRO A 208 -62.18 24.27 5.69
N LEU A 209 -62.72 23.63 4.66
CA LEU A 209 -63.88 24.13 3.90
C LEU A 209 -65.09 24.16 4.81
N SER A 210 -65.59 25.35 5.05
CA SER A 210 -66.84 25.64 5.70
C SER A 210 -68.02 25.05 4.90
N ALA A 211 -68.90 24.43 5.63
CA ALA A 211 -70.13 23.80 5.14
C ALA A 211 -71.03 24.79 4.43
N SER A 212 -71.44 24.51 3.22
CA SER A 212 -72.74 24.98 2.70
C SER A 212 -73.44 23.88 1.91
N ARG A 213 -74.59 23.58 2.42
CA ARG A 213 -75.63 22.73 1.92
C ARG A 213 -75.92 22.90 0.41
N THR A 214 -76.20 21.85 -0.31
CA THR A 214 -77.55 21.44 -0.80
C THR A 214 -77.44 20.53 -2.01
N ALA A 215 -78.08 19.42 -1.84
CA ALA A 215 -79.02 18.78 -2.71
C ALA A 215 -78.63 18.06 -4.01
N ARG A 216 -78.93 16.81 -3.98
CA ARG A 216 -79.80 16.03 -4.86
C ARG A 216 -79.25 15.21 -6.03
N ASN A 217 -79.43 13.91 -5.90
CA ASN A 217 -79.91 12.93 -6.91
C ASN A 217 -79.02 12.75 -8.18
N ASP A 218 -78.74 11.63 -8.68
CA ASP A 218 -79.43 10.32 -8.82
C ASP A 218 -78.48 9.26 -9.41
N THR A 219 -78.68 8.06 -8.91
CA THR A 219 -78.70 6.77 -9.64
C THR A 219 -77.63 6.46 -10.74
N LYS A 220 -76.88 5.40 -10.59
CA LYS A 220 -77.18 4.04 -11.11
C LYS A 220 -75.95 3.13 -10.91
N ALA A 221 -76.24 2.00 -10.36
CA ALA A 221 -75.43 0.80 -10.24
C ALA A 221 -75.15 0.15 -11.59
N THR A 222 -74.05 -0.56 -11.71
CA THR A 222 -74.05 -2.03 -11.87
C THR A 222 -72.62 -2.55 -12.08
N PRO A 223 -72.40 -3.86 -11.88
CA PRO A 223 -71.25 -4.39 -11.12
C PRO A 223 -70.34 -5.29 -11.96
N GLY A 224 -69.26 -5.69 -11.35
CA GLY A 224 -68.64 -6.97 -11.72
C GLY A 224 -67.23 -6.94 -12.21
N ALA A 225 -66.32 -7.36 -11.38
CA ALA A 225 -65.39 -8.44 -11.69
C ALA A 225 -64.40 -8.72 -10.56
N ARG A 226 -64.70 -9.79 -9.90
CA ARG A 226 -63.80 -10.87 -9.42
C ARG A 226 -62.43 -10.52 -8.85
N LEU A 227 -62.36 -10.77 -7.57
CA LEU A 227 -61.25 -11.21 -6.75
C LEU A 227 -60.36 -12.24 -7.45
N GLN A 228 -59.05 -12.03 -7.37
CA GLN A 228 -58.11 -13.13 -7.34
C GLN A 228 -57.19 -12.98 -6.10
N LYS A 229 -57.15 -14.06 -5.33
CA LYS A 229 -56.49 -14.25 -4.05
C LYS A 229 -54.96 -14.26 -4.19
N PRO A 230 -54.26 -13.99 -3.08
CA PRO A 230 -52.79 -14.02 -3.01
C PRO A 230 -52.27 -15.45 -2.80
N TRP A 231 -51.06 -15.67 -3.28
CA TRP A 231 -50.25 -16.87 -3.03
C TRP A 231 -49.68 -16.83 -1.61
N GLU A 232 -50.06 -17.83 -0.82
CA GLU A 232 -49.36 -18.26 0.38
C GLU A 232 -48.21 -19.18 -0.04
N GLY A 233 -47.00 -18.90 0.45
CA GLY A 233 -45.82 -19.72 0.29
C GLY A 233 -44.88 -19.52 1.48
N GLU A 234 -44.75 -20.56 2.21
CA GLU A 234 -44.11 -20.87 3.47
C GLU A 234 -42.78 -20.16 3.81
N GLY A 235 -42.65 -19.94 5.09
CA GLY A 235 -41.64 -19.31 5.87
C GLY A 235 -40.24 -19.86 5.79
N MET A 236 -39.29 -18.93 5.86
CA MET A 236 -37.99 -19.12 6.47
C MET A 236 -37.72 -17.92 7.35
N GLU A 237 -37.80 -18.18 8.64
CA GLU A 237 -37.56 -17.26 9.75
C GLU A 237 -36.08 -16.97 9.83
N PHE A 238 -35.62 -15.83 9.30
CA PHE A 238 -34.31 -15.28 9.59
C PHE A 238 -34.44 -14.37 10.81
N LYS A 239 -33.87 -14.79 11.93
CA LYS A 239 -33.67 -13.95 13.12
C LYS A 239 -32.71 -12.81 12.76
N GLU A 240 -33.27 -11.63 12.65
CA GLU A 240 -32.49 -10.38 12.62
C GLU A 240 -31.79 -10.16 13.97
N GLY A 241 -30.46 -10.11 13.94
CA GLY A 241 -29.64 -9.66 15.05
C GLY A 241 -29.76 -8.16 15.21
N GLU A 242 -29.98 -7.73 16.42
CA GLU A 242 -30.14 -6.33 16.83
C GLU A 242 -28.94 -5.47 16.39
N PRO A 243 -29.17 -4.23 15.90
CA PRO A 243 -28.07 -3.30 15.60
C PRO A 243 -27.53 -2.71 16.90
N PHE A 244 -26.26 -2.96 17.15
CA PHE A 244 -25.47 -2.42 18.25
C PHE A 244 -25.12 -0.93 18.03
N PHE A 245 -26.11 -0.05 18.07
CA PHE A 245 -25.91 1.39 18.16
C PHE A 245 -27.03 2.04 18.98
N LYS A 246 -26.79 2.21 20.27
CA LYS A 246 -27.60 3.11 21.10
C LYS A 246 -27.27 4.55 20.71
N ARG A 247 -28.18 5.18 20.01
CA ARG A 247 -28.18 6.62 19.75
C ARG A 247 -28.61 7.34 21.03
N GLY A 248 -27.65 7.93 21.74
CA GLY A 248 -27.94 8.87 22.82
C GLY A 248 -28.59 10.14 22.24
N GLU A 249 -29.74 10.55 22.75
CA GLU A 249 -30.40 11.80 22.44
C GLU A 249 -29.54 12.98 22.87
N PRO A 250 -29.36 14.03 22.03
CA PRO A 250 -28.69 15.24 22.47
C PRO A 250 -29.63 16.09 23.38
N PRO A 251 -29.13 16.70 24.45
CA PRO A 251 -29.91 17.60 25.27
C PRO A 251 -30.28 18.88 24.49
N HIS A 252 -31.55 19.24 24.55
CA HIS A 252 -32.05 20.52 24.05
C HIS A 252 -31.44 21.69 24.81
N GLY A 253 -30.48 22.36 24.20
CA GLY A 253 -29.93 23.61 24.64
C GLY A 253 -29.55 24.43 23.40
N SER A 254 -30.43 25.37 23.07
CA SER A 254 -30.22 26.35 21.99
C SER A 254 -29.09 27.32 22.40
N LEU A 255 -27.88 27.04 21.89
CA LEU A 255 -26.82 28.05 21.79
C LEU A 255 -26.22 27.87 20.38
N SER A 256 -26.68 28.73 19.47
CA SER A 256 -25.97 28.97 18.22
C SER A 256 -24.54 29.43 18.52
N PRO A 257 -23.48 28.72 18.13
CA PRO A 257 -22.15 29.26 18.28
C PRO A 257 -21.98 30.42 17.29
N SER A 258 -21.74 31.61 17.85
CA SER A 258 -21.30 32.78 17.07
C SER A 258 -20.03 32.46 16.28
N PRO A 259 -19.86 32.99 15.05
CA PRO A 259 -18.71 32.68 14.20
C PRO A 259 -17.40 33.40 14.59
N SER A 260 -17.20 33.74 15.85
CA SER A 260 -16.09 34.59 16.31
C SER A 260 -15.13 33.92 17.30
N SER A 261 -14.89 32.62 17.20
CA SER A 261 -13.77 32.01 17.95
C SER A 261 -13.16 30.82 17.20
N LEU A 262 -12.91 30.94 15.89
CA LEU A 262 -11.87 30.12 15.27
C LEU A 262 -10.54 30.70 15.76
N SER A 263 -10.05 30.16 16.87
CA SER A 263 -8.69 30.29 17.31
C SER A 263 -7.77 29.89 16.12
N THR A 264 -7.17 30.88 15.49
CA THR A 264 -6.11 30.72 14.49
C THR A 264 -4.79 30.34 15.17
N ALA A 265 -4.81 29.27 15.97
CA ALA A 265 -3.58 28.54 16.27
C ALA A 265 -3.28 27.71 15.01
N PRO A 266 -2.06 27.81 14.41
CA PRO A 266 -1.71 26.96 13.28
C PRO A 266 -1.89 25.52 13.75
N SER A 267 -2.81 24.79 13.09
CA SER A 267 -3.05 23.40 13.46
C SER A 267 -1.80 22.63 13.05
N HIS A 268 -1.13 22.02 14.02
CA HIS A 268 0.03 21.17 13.79
C HIS A 268 -0.39 19.75 13.36
N ALA A 269 -1.66 19.53 13.05
CA ALA A 269 -2.23 18.22 12.79
C ALA A 269 -1.55 17.49 11.61
N PHE A 270 -1.22 18.23 10.54
CA PHE A 270 -0.51 17.68 9.40
C PHE A 270 0.90 17.20 9.76
N SER A 271 1.65 18.01 10.51
CA SER A 271 2.99 17.63 10.96
C SER A 271 2.98 16.48 11.95
N ASP A 272 2.00 16.45 12.85
CA ASP A 272 1.82 15.37 13.83
C ASP A 272 1.48 14.04 13.15
N GLU A 273 0.65 14.07 12.09
CA GLU A 273 0.33 12.87 11.32
C GLU A 273 1.55 12.33 10.56
N ILE A 274 2.38 13.19 9.96
CA ILE A 274 3.64 12.76 9.35
C ILE A 274 4.56 12.10 10.37
N GLN A 275 4.74 12.73 11.54
CA GLN A 275 5.60 12.21 12.62
C GLN A 275 5.09 10.87 13.14
N ARG A 276 3.78 10.74 13.33
CA ARG A 276 3.14 9.49 13.75
C ARG A 276 3.37 8.39 12.72
N ALA A 277 3.12 8.66 11.43
CA ALA A 277 3.34 7.71 10.35
C ALA A 277 4.81 7.32 10.20
N ALA A 278 5.74 8.27 10.35
CA ALA A 278 7.17 8.02 10.34
C ALA A 278 7.61 7.10 11.48
N LEU A 279 7.16 7.37 12.71
CA LEU A 279 7.47 6.53 13.88
C LEU A 279 6.90 5.12 13.75
N LEU A 280 5.68 4.98 13.23
CA LEU A 280 5.07 3.67 12.96
C LEU A 280 5.84 2.91 11.89
N SER A 281 6.24 3.59 10.81
CA SER A 281 7.05 2.99 9.74
C SER A 281 8.39 2.49 10.27
N LEU A 282 9.10 3.30 11.04
CA LEU A 282 10.37 2.91 11.67
C LEU A 282 10.16 1.80 12.71
N GLY A 283 9.15 1.95 13.58
CA GLY A 283 8.86 1.00 14.65
C GLY A 283 8.52 -0.42 14.17
N LEU A 284 7.94 -0.56 12.97
CA LEU A 284 7.66 -1.86 12.38
C LEU A 284 8.84 -2.41 11.57
N ASN A 285 9.53 -1.54 10.82
CA ASN A 285 10.50 -1.99 9.83
C ASN A 285 11.94 -2.07 10.36
N LEU A 286 12.29 -1.35 11.43
CA LEU A 286 13.59 -1.49 12.09
C LEU A 286 13.79 -2.91 12.65
N PRO A 287 12.91 -3.44 13.52
CA PRO A 287 13.07 -4.79 14.03
C PRO A 287 12.93 -5.86 12.94
N ALA A 288 12.06 -5.62 11.93
CA ALA A 288 11.93 -6.53 10.79
C ALA A 288 13.24 -6.64 9.99
N ALA A 289 13.92 -5.51 9.75
CA ALA A 289 15.22 -5.48 9.08
C ALA A 289 16.30 -6.21 9.90
N ALA A 290 16.37 -5.94 11.19
CA ALA A 290 17.31 -6.57 12.10
C ALA A 290 17.07 -8.09 12.21
N GLY A 291 15.82 -8.49 12.37
CA GLY A 291 15.41 -9.89 12.37
C GLY A 291 15.79 -10.60 11.06
N LEU A 292 15.45 -9.97 9.92
CA LEU A 292 15.76 -10.52 8.60
C LEU A 292 17.26 -10.70 8.37
N ALA A 293 18.07 -9.73 8.81
CA ALA A 293 19.53 -9.84 8.74
C ALA A 293 20.04 -10.99 9.62
N ALA A 294 19.51 -11.11 10.85
CA ALA A 294 19.93 -12.15 11.81
C ALA A 294 19.60 -13.58 11.34
N ILE A 295 18.44 -13.75 10.67
CA ILE A 295 17.98 -15.08 10.21
C ILE A 295 18.24 -15.29 8.70
N SER A 296 19.00 -14.44 8.03
CA SER A 296 19.18 -14.47 6.57
C SER A 296 19.65 -15.84 6.06
N LEU A 297 20.63 -16.44 6.73
CA LEU A 297 21.18 -17.74 6.32
C LEU A 297 20.17 -18.89 6.43
N PRO A 298 19.58 -19.18 7.61
CA PRO A 298 18.57 -20.24 7.71
C PRO A 298 17.32 -19.96 6.88
N LEU A 299 16.94 -18.70 6.68
CA LEU A 299 15.81 -18.33 5.82
C LEU A 299 16.05 -18.69 4.36
N VAL A 300 17.20 -18.28 3.81
CA VAL A 300 17.56 -18.60 2.43
C VAL A 300 17.72 -20.12 2.24
N ALA A 301 18.33 -20.80 3.21
CA ALA A 301 18.50 -22.25 3.16
C ALA A 301 17.15 -23.00 3.13
N VAL A 302 16.16 -22.56 3.91
CA VAL A 302 14.83 -23.19 3.94
C VAL A 302 14.04 -22.90 2.66
N VAL A 303 14.09 -21.65 2.18
CA VAL A 303 13.22 -21.23 1.06
C VAL A 303 13.81 -21.61 -0.29
N LEU A 304 15.14 -21.52 -0.46
CA LEU A 304 15.82 -21.67 -1.74
C LEU A 304 16.82 -22.84 -1.77
N GLY A 305 17.29 -23.36 -0.63
CA GLY A 305 18.37 -24.34 -0.51
C GLY A 305 17.97 -25.75 -0.94
N HIS A 306 17.44 -25.90 -2.16
CA HIS A 306 17.04 -27.17 -2.74
C HIS A 306 17.30 -27.22 -4.25
N GLY A 307 17.36 -28.41 -4.83
CA GLY A 307 17.62 -28.60 -6.25
C GLY A 307 19.02 -28.13 -6.65
N ALA A 308 19.12 -27.23 -7.63
CA ALA A 308 20.38 -26.68 -8.13
C ALA A 308 20.94 -25.52 -7.29
N PHE A 309 20.25 -25.11 -6.21
CA PHE A 309 20.69 -24.01 -5.35
C PHE A 309 21.60 -24.54 -4.24
N ASP A 310 22.90 -24.54 -4.49
CA ASP A 310 23.91 -25.11 -3.61
C ASP A 310 24.23 -24.24 -2.37
N ALA A 311 25.08 -24.72 -1.49
CA ALA A 311 25.46 -24.03 -0.26
C ALA A 311 26.18 -22.68 -0.54
N GLN A 312 26.89 -22.56 -1.66
CA GLN A 312 27.54 -21.31 -2.06
C GLN A 312 26.51 -20.28 -2.49
N ALA A 313 25.50 -20.66 -3.29
CA ALA A 313 24.40 -19.81 -3.68
C ALA A 313 23.55 -19.37 -2.48
N VAL A 314 23.31 -20.29 -1.50
CA VAL A 314 22.63 -19.98 -0.25
C VAL A 314 23.39 -18.89 0.52
N SER A 315 24.70 -19.07 0.73
CA SER A 315 25.51 -18.13 1.48
C SER A 315 25.63 -16.76 0.78
N ALA A 316 25.82 -16.73 -0.53
CA ALA A 316 25.86 -15.51 -1.32
C ALA A 316 24.54 -14.72 -1.29
N THR A 317 23.41 -15.43 -1.38
CA THR A 317 22.07 -14.83 -1.30
C THR A 317 21.74 -14.32 0.10
N ALA A 318 22.10 -15.09 1.15
CA ALA A 318 21.95 -14.67 2.54
C ALA A 318 22.76 -13.40 2.85
N LEU A 319 23.97 -13.33 2.33
CA LEU A 319 24.84 -12.17 2.44
C LEU A 319 24.25 -10.94 1.74
N ALA A 320 23.74 -11.10 0.52
CA ALA A 320 23.05 -10.04 -0.19
C ALA A 320 21.80 -9.56 0.56
N LEU A 321 21.01 -10.48 1.11
CA LEU A 321 19.82 -10.18 1.91
C LEU A 321 20.18 -9.39 3.18
N CYS A 322 21.25 -9.79 3.88
CA CYS A 322 21.76 -9.10 5.05
C CYS A 322 22.20 -7.66 4.70
N ALA A 323 22.81 -7.46 3.54
CA ALA A 323 23.25 -6.14 3.08
C ALA A 323 22.10 -5.24 2.58
N TYR A 324 21.02 -5.80 2.07
CA TYR A 324 19.79 -5.06 1.72
C TYR A 324 18.94 -4.70 2.94
N ALA A 325 18.96 -5.51 4.00
CA ALA A 325 18.09 -5.36 5.16
C ALA A 325 18.12 -3.96 5.81
N PRO A 326 19.29 -3.28 5.96
CA PRO A 326 19.34 -1.91 6.48
C PRO A 326 18.57 -0.88 5.64
N GLY A 327 18.30 -1.16 4.37
CA GLY A 327 17.50 -0.30 3.49
C GLY A 327 16.00 -0.37 3.74
N LEU A 328 15.50 -1.46 4.36
CA LEU A 328 14.08 -1.69 4.60
C LEU A 328 13.39 -0.57 5.40
N PRO A 329 13.92 -0.10 6.55
CA PRO A 329 13.31 0.99 7.30
C PRO A 329 13.29 2.30 6.54
N ALA A 330 14.34 2.59 5.75
CA ALA A 330 14.42 3.79 4.94
C ALA A 330 13.38 3.81 3.82
N TYR A 331 13.18 2.66 3.16
CA TYR A 331 12.12 2.49 2.17
C TYR A 331 10.75 2.72 2.78
N ALA A 332 10.46 2.07 3.92
CA ALA A 332 9.18 2.21 4.61
C ALA A 332 8.92 3.65 5.08
N LEU A 333 9.95 4.33 5.63
CA LEU A 333 9.89 5.73 6.03
C LEU A 333 9.61 6.65 4.84
N SER A 334 10.18 6.37 3.68
CA SER A 334 9.96 7.17 2.47
C SER A 334 8.49 7.22 2.03
N ARG A 335 7.67 6.20 2.34
CA ARG A 335 6.27 6.11 1.91
C ARG A 335 5.37 7.20 2.48
N PRO A 336 5.27 7.41 3.81
CA PRO A 336 4.47 8.51 4.37
C PRO A 336 5.06 9.89 4.02
N LEU A 337 6.39 10.02 3.90
CA LEU A 337 7.02 11.27 3.47
C LEU A 337 6.66 11.62 2.03
N LEU A 338 6.63 10.63 1.15
CA LEU A 338 6.20 10.78 -0.24
C LEU A 338 4.72 11.18 -0.30
N ALA A 339 3.84 10.54 0.48
CA ALA A 339 2.43 10.89 0.57
C ALA A 339 2.23 12.36 1.03
N ALA A 340 3.01 12.80 2.02
CA ALA A 340 3.01 14.20 2.46
C ALA A 340 3.49 15.17 1.36
N CYS A 341 4.54 14.80 0.61
CA CYS A 341 5.01 15.61 -0.52
C CYS A 341 3.95 15.72 -1.63
N HIS A 342 3.19 14.65 -1.89
CA HIS A 342 2.10 14.66 -2.86
C HIS A 342 0.93 15.52 -2.38
N ALA A 343 0.56 15.43 -1.10
CA ALA A 343 -0.47 16.29 -0.50
C ALA A 343 -0.12 17.79 -0.59
N LEU A 344 1.18 18.13 -0.48
CA LEU A 344 1.70 19.49 -0.63
C LEU A 344 1.98 19.89 -2.09
N GLU A 345 1.68 19.05 -3.06
CA GLU A 345 1.98 19.26 -4.50
C GLU A 345 3.45 19.68 -4.74
N SER A 346 4.37 19.03 -4.04
CA SER A 346 5.80 19.37 -4.05
C SER A 346 6.55 18.62 -5.15
N GLY A 347 7.43 19.29 -5.89
CA GLY A 347 8.39 18.66 -6.81
C GLY A 347 9.60 18.01 -6.11
N LEU A 348 9.63 18.00 -4.77
CA LEU A 348 10.73 17.43 -3.97
C LEU A 348 10.97 15.93 -4.25
N PRO A 349 9.95 15.07 -4.42
CA PRO A 349 10.16 13.64 -4.67
C PRO A 349 11.05 13.35 -5.87
N LEU A 350 10.85 14.08 -6.97
CA LEU A 350 11.66 13.92 -8.18
C LEU A 350 13.14 14.20 -7.93
N LYS A 351 13.42 15.32 -7.23
CA LYS A 351 14.79 15.74 -6.93
C LYS A 351 15.47 14.78 -5.95
N ALA A 352 14.75 14.39 -4.89
CA ALA A 352 15.25 13.44 -3.90
C ALA A 352 15.55 12.08 -4.54
N ALA A 353 14.65 11.58 -5.39
CA ALA A 353 14.83 10.32 -6.09
C ALA A 353 16.04 10.32 -7.04
N ALA A 354 16.25 11.40 -7.80
CA ALA A 354 17.39 11.51 -8.71
C ALA A 354 18.74 11.52 -7.96
N VAL A 355 18.83 12.30 -6.87
CA VAL A 355 20.03 12.34 -6.03
C VAL A 355 20.28 10.99 -5.35
N ALA A 356 19.23 10.38 -4.80
CA ALA A 356 19.33 9.10 -4.13
C ALA A 356 19.76 7.97 -5.07
N LEU A 357 19.26 7.98 -6.31
CA LEU A 357 19.69 7.02 -7.34
C LEU A 357 21.18 7.21 -7.68
N ALA A 358 21.63 8.44 -7.87
CA ALA A 358 23.04 8.72 -8.13
C ALA A 358 23.93 8.24 -6.96
N VAL A 359 23.50 8.48 -5.71
CA VAL A 359 24.18 8.01 -4.49
C VAL A 359 24.17 6.48 -4.42
N ALA A 360 23.05 5.81 -4.74
CA ALA A 360 22.97 4.35 -4.76
C ALA A 360 23.94 3.72 -5.76
N LEU A 361 24.02 4.28 -6.97
CA LEU A 361 24.89 3.77 -8.03
C LEU A 361 26.36 4.06 -7.77
N ALA A 362 26.71 5.32 -7.48
CA ALA A 362 28.09 5.71 -7.21
C ALA A 362 28.62 5.08 -5.90
N GLY A 363 27.80 5.09 -4.84
CA GLY A 363 28.12 4.44 -3.58
C GLY A 363 28.22 2.92 -3.72
N GLY A 364 27.28 2.31 -4.45
CA GLY A 364 27.29 0.89 -4.76
C GLY A 364 28.56 0.48 -5.52
N TYR A 365 28.96 1.26 -6.53
CA TYR A 365 30.21 1.02 -7.27
C TYR A 365 31.44 1.12 -6.36
N ALA A 366 31.56 2.21 -5.60
CA ALA A 366 32.68 2.40 -4.68
C ALA A 366 32.77 1.29 -3.60
N LEU A 367 31.61 0.89 -3.06
CA LEU A 367 31.52 -0.22 -2.11
C LEU A 367 31.86 -1.56 -2.75
N THR A 368 31.50 -1.77 -4.02
CA THR A 368 31.85 -2.99 -4.78
C THR A 368 33.37 -3.14 -4.93
N LEU A 369 34.06 -2.04 -5.21
CA LEU A 369 35.52 -2.05 -5.32
C LEU A 369 36.20 -2.42 -3.98
N ARG A 370 35.58 -2.10 -2.84
CA ARG A 370 36.21 -2.34 -1.51
C ARG A 370 35.68 -3.62 -0.85
N PHE A 371 34.42 -3.97 -1.02
CA PHE A 371 33.75 -5.05 -0.30
C PHE A 371 33.19 -6.15 -1.22
N GLY A 372 33.48 -6.09 -2.53
CA GLY A 372 33.01 -7.10 -3.49
C GLY A 372 31.49 -7.23 -3.50
N ALA A 373 31.00 -8.45 -3.27
CA ALA A 373 29.58 -8.80 -3.37
C ALA A 373 28.65 -8.04 -2.40
N TRP A 374 29.17 -7.44 -1.33
CA TRP A 374 28.39 -6.60 -0.40
C TRP A 374 28.06 -5.22 -1.00
N GLY A 375 28.87 -4.78 -1.97
CA GLY A 375 28.82 -3.42 -2.50
C GLY A 375 27.48 -3.04 -3.12
N PRO A 376 26.95 -3.76 -4.12
CA PRO A 376 25.72 -3.39 -4.80
C PRO A 376 24.53 -3.29 -3.85
N PRO A 377 24.22 -4.28 -2.97
CA PRO A 377 23.07 -4.20 -2.06
C PRO A 377 23.24 -3.14 -0.97
N LEU A 378 24.46 -2.90 -0.46
CA LEU A 378 24.72 -1.79 0.47
C LEU A 378 24.51 -0.44 -0.21
N GLY A 379 24.91 -0.29 -1.47
CA GLY A 379 24.69 0.92 -2.26
C GLY A 379 23.20 1.27 -2.36
N VAL A 380 22.34 0.28 -2.60
CA VAL A 380 20.88 0.45 -2.58
C VAL A 380 20.41 0.92 -1.20
N SER A 381 20.87 0.28 -0.12
CA SER A 381 20.51 0.64 1.24
C SER A 381 20.89 2.10 1.56
N VAL A 382 22.10 2.54 1.18
CA VAL A 382 22.56 3.92 1.34
C VAL A 382 21.71 4.89 0.51
N GLY A 383 21.39 4.54 -0.73
CA GLY A 383 20.52 5.35 -1.59
C GLY A 383 19.11 5.52 -1.01
N LEU A 384 18.52 4.46 -0.45
CA LEU A 384 17.21 4.52 0.21
C LEU A 384 17.22 5.44 1.44
N TRP A 385 18.27 5.40 2.27
CA TRP A 385 18.45 6.32 3.39
C TRP A 385 18.66 7.76 2.91
N CYS A 386 19.44 7.97 1.85
CA CYS A 386 19.60 9.28 1.23
C CYS A 386 18.25 9.85 0.77
N ASN A 387 17.42 9.04 0.10
CA ASN A 387 16.08 9.45 -0.31
C ASN A 387 15.20 9.85 0.88
N ALA A 388 15.13 9.02 1.91
CA ALA A 388 14.35 9.30 3.11
C ALA A 388 14.81 10.58 3.82
N ALA A 389 16.14 10.78 3.93
CA ALA A 389 16.74 11.98 4.53
C ALA A 389 16.41 13.24 3.71
N LEU A 390 16.53 13.20 2.39
CA LEU A 390 16.22 14.34 1.52
C LEU A 390 14.73 14.71 1.58
N LEU A 391 13.83 13.72 1.59
CA LEU A 391 12.41 13.95 1.78
C LEU A 391 12.11 14.56 3.16
N TRP A 392 12.73 14.04 4.21
CA TRP A 392 12.57 14.57 5.57
C TRP A 392 13.06 16.01 5.67
N ILE A 393 14.30 16.30 5.23
CA ILE A 393 14.88 17.64 5.25
C ILE A 393 14.06 18.61 4.41
N GLY A 394 13.60 18.19 3.23
CA GLY A 394 12.79 19.03 2.37
C GLY A 394 11.41 19.35 2.93
N LEU A 395 10.79 18.40 3.63
CA LEU A 395 9.50 18.60 4.33
C LEU A 395 9.69 19.44 5.60
N SER A 396 10.76 19.23 6.38
CA SER A 396 11.03 19.99 7.62
C SER A 396 11.27 21.48 7.38
N ARG A 397 11.60 21.88 6.14
CA ARG A 397 11.70 23.29 5.73
C ARG A 397 10.32 23.93 5.48
N ARG A 398 9.25 23.14 5.38
CA ARG A 398 7.88 23.62 5.07
C ARG A 398 6.92 23.45 6.22
N VAL A 399 7.10 22.40 7.00
CA VAL A 399 6.29 22.06 8.18
C VAL A 399 7.21 21.72 9.34
N SER A 400 6.79 22.02 10.55
CA SER A 400 7.58 21.80 11.76
C SER A 400 7.62 20.31 12.12
N LEU A 401 8.57 19.56 11.54
CA LEU A 401 8.77 18.15 11.86
C LEU A 401 9.78 18.00 13.00
N ARG A 402 9.39 17.29 14.06
CA ARG A 402 10.25 16.97 15.19
C ARG A 402 10.19 15.47 15.45
N LEU A 403 11.30 14.77 15.29
CA LEU A 403 11.38 13.38 15.73
C LEU A 403 11.48 13.33 17.25
N PRO A 404 10.62 12.57 17.93
CA PRO A 404 10.77 12.33 19.36
C PRO A 404 11.97 11.42 19.59
N LEU A 405 13.13 12.03 19.93
CA LEU A 405 14.41 11.34 20.09
C LEU A 405 14.34 10.17 21.07
N ARG A 406 13.50 10.30 22.13
CA ARG A 406 13.31 9.20 23.09
C ARG A 406 12.67 7.98 22.44
N SER A 407 11.60 8.15 21.67
CA SER A 407 10.93 7.03 20.97
C SER A 407 11.86 6.38 19.95
N LEU A 408 12.61 7.20 19.21
CA LEU A 408 13.60 6.71 18.26
C LEU A 408 14.73 5.92 18.94
N ALA A 409 15.26 6.41 20.06
CA ALA A 409 16.29 5.72 20.84
C ALA A 409 15.80 4.37 21.36
N VAL A 410 14.56 4.30 21.87
CA VAL A 410 13.95 3.04 22.32
C VAL A 410 13.77 2.07 21.17
N GLN A 411 13.30 2.54 20.00
CA GLN A 411 13.15 1.71 18.82
C GLN A 411 14.50 1.17 18.33
N LEU A 412 15.56 1.99 18.31
CA LEU A 412 16.89 1.56 17.91
C LEU A 412 17.50 0.56 18.91
N ALA A 413 17.37 0.82 20.22
CA ALA A 413 17.82 -0.12 21.26
C ALA A 413 17.06 -1.46 21.16
N GLY A 414 15.72 -1.40 21.01
CA GLY A 414 14.88 -2.59 20.80
C GLY A 414 15.28 -3.35 19.53
N THR A 415 15.63 -2.66 18.46
CA THR A 415 16.12 -3.24 17.21
C THR A 415 17.44 -3.98 17.40
N ALA A 416 18.39 -3.38 18.11
CA ALA A 416 19.67 -4.02 18.43
C ALA A 416 19.48 -5.28 19.29
N LEU A 417 18.58 -5.21 20.28
CA LEU A 417 18.21 -6.38 21.09
C LEU A 417 17.50 -7.47 20.27
N THR A 418 16.65 -7.10 19.32
CA THR A 418 16.02 -8.02 18.37
C THR A 418 17.05 -8.76 17.53
N PHE A 419 18.01 -8.03 16.96
CA PHE A 419 19.12 -8.67 16.23
C PHE A 419 19.90 -9.62 17.11
N GLY A 420 20.33 -9.16 18.29
CA GLY A 420 21.13 -9.98 19.24
C GLY A 420 20.40 -11.24 19.68
N SER A 421 19.10 -11.14 20.01
CA SER A 421 18.31 -12.28 20.43
C SER A 421 18.06 -13.27 19.30
N ALA A 422 17.66 -12.80 18.11
CA ALA A 422 17.40 -13.66 16.96
C ALA A 422 18.69 -14.36 16.48
N TYR A 423 19.79 -13.62 16.38
CA TYR A 423 21.09 -14.16 15.98
C TYR A 423 21.65 -15.11 17.05
N GLY A 424 21.51 -14.77 18.34
CA GLY A 424 21.89 -15.65 19.45
C GLY A 424 21.15 -16.98 19.42
N VAL A 425 19.84 -16.96 19.11
CA VAL A 425 19.07 -18.19 18.92
C VAL A 425 19.56 -19.01 17.73
N VAL A 426 19.88 -18.37 16.60
CA VAL A 426 20.43 -19.06 15.42
C VAL A 426 21.77 -19.75 15.76
N LEU A 427 22.65 -19.06 16.49
CA LEU A 427 23.93 -19.65 16.93
C LEU A 427 23.72 -20.79 17.92
N TRP A 428 22.86 -20.60 18.93
CA TRP A 428 22.57 -21.62 19.95
C TRP A 428 21.93 -22.88 19.35
N ALA A 429 21.00 -22.68 18.40
CA ALA A 429 20.31 -23.76 17.71
C ALA A 429 21.09 -24.27 16.47
N GLY A 430 22.38 -24.00 16.35
CA GLY A 430 23.19 -24.31 15.17
C GLY A 430 23.20 -25.78 14.77
N HIS A 431 22.93 -26.69 15.72
CA HIS A 431 22.79 -28.15 15.47
C HIS A 431 21.36 -28.57 15.08
N ALA A 432 20.38 -27.67 15.21
CA ALA A 432 18.99 -27.94 14.85
C ALA A 432 18.76 -27.67 13.34
N SER A 433 17.64 -28.18 12.83
CA SER A 433 17.24 -27.87 11.44
C SER A 433 17.02 -26.36 11.24
N ASN A 434 17.26 -25.86 10.02
CA ASN A 434 17.02 -24.46 9.68
C ASN A 434 15.58 -24.00 9.97
N ILE A 435 14.60 -24.90 9.82
CA ILE A 435 13.19 -24.63 10.17
C ILE A 435 13.04 -24.39 11.68
N ALA A 436 13.69 -25.21 12.51
CA ALA A 436 13.66 -25.04 13.96
C ALA A 436 14.35 -23.74 14.40
N GLN A 437 15.47 -23.38 13.77
CA GLN A 437 16.13 -22.09 14.00
C GLN A 437 15.18 -20.92 13.71
N LEU A 438 14.47 -20.93 12.59
CA LEU A 438 13.50 -19.89 12.24
C LEU A 438 12.32 -19.85 13.21
N ALA A 439 11.77 -21.03 13.55
CA ALA A 439 10.62 -21.15 14.45
C ALA A 439 10.91 -20.61 15.86
N LEU A 440 12.17 -20.64 16.30
CA LEU A 440 12.59 -20.10 17.59
C LEU A 440 13.06 -18.63 17.48
N ALA A 441 13.84 -18.28 16.46
CA ALA A 441 14.45 -16.95 16.34
C ALA A 441 13.42 -15.86 16.06
N ILE A 442 12.41 -16.11 15.21
CA ILE A 442 11.41 -15.12 14.86
C ILE A 442 10.56 -14.71 16.08
N PRO A 443 9.94 -15.63 16.85
CA PRO A 443 9.18 -15.24 18.04
C PRO A 443 10.06 -14.61 19.12
N ALA A 444 11.31 -15.11 19.32
CA ALA A 444 12.24 -14.55 20.29
C ALA A 444 12.55 -13.08 19.98
N GLY A 445 12.91 -12.76 18.74
CA GLY A 445 13.15 -11.38 18.31
C GLY A 445 11.91 -10.49 18.47
N ALA A 446 10.74 -10.97 18.06
CA ALA A 446 9.47 -10.24 18.19
C ALA A 446 9.10 -9.98 19.66
N ALA A 447 9.26 -10.95 20.54
CA ALA A 447 8.99 -10.82 21.98
C ALA A 447 9.93 -9.80 22.64
N VAL A 448 11.21 -9.86 22.34
CA VAL A 448 12.23 -8.92 22.86
C VAL A 448 11.93 -7.50 22.40
N TYR A 449 11.55 -7.30 21.13
CA TYR A 449 11.15 -5.98 20.63
C TYR A 449 9.91 -5.46 21.33
N ALA A 450 8.86 -6.27 21.42
CA ALA A 450 7.63 -5.89 22.11
C ALA A 450 7.89 -5.51 23.58
N ALA A 451 8.71 -6.28 24.30
CA ALA A 451 9.12 -5.99 25.65
C ALA A 451 9.88 -4.66 25.76
N SER A 452 10.80 -4.38 24.84
CA SER A 452 11.57 -3.13 24.80
C SER A 452 10.66 -1.90 24.63
N LEU A 453 9.64 -1.99 23.78
CA LEU A 453 8.65 -0.92 23.59
C LEU A 453 7.74 -0.74 24.82
N LEU A 454 7.31 -1.83 25.46
CA LEU A 454 6.48 -1.78 26.65
C LEU A 454 7.19 -1.10 27.82
N ILE A 455 8.49 -1.34 27.97
CA ILE A 455 9.32 -0.77 29.04
C ILE A 455 9.72 0.66 28.72
N GLY A 456 10.21 0.90 27.51
CA GLY A 456 10.84 2.17 27.14
C GLY A 456 9.87 3.24 26.61
N ASP A 457 8.83 2.84 25.85
CA ASP A 457 7.90 3.75 25.20
C ASP A 457 6.48 3.17 25.06
N ARG A 458 5.73 3.22 26.14
CA ARG A 458 4.32 2.77 26.17
C ARG A 458 3.42 3.52 25.17
N ASN A 459 3.79 4.74 24.77
CA ASN A 459 2.99 5.50 23.82
C ASN A 459 3.15 4.96 22.40
N SER A 460 4.36 4.66 21.97
CA SER A 460 4.61 3.99 20.67
C SER A 460 3.93 2.62 20.64
N PHE A 461 3.94 1.86 21.74
CA PHE A 461 3.23 0.58 21.80
C PHE A 461 1.71 0.74 21.67
N ARG A 462 1.11 1.79 22.28
CA ARG A 462 -0.32 2.09 22.12
C ARG A 462 -0.71 2.47 20.71
N LEU A 463 0.19 3.12 19.96
CA LEU A 463 -0.03 3.44 18.54
C LEU A 463 -0.10 2.18 17.66
N LEU A 464 0.67 1.15 17.98
CA LEU A 464 0.62 -0.16 17.33
C LEU A 464 -0.66 -0.95 17.64
N LYS A 465 -1.23 -0.77 18.85
CA LYS A 465 -2.43 -1.50 19.33
C LYS A 465 -3.76 -0.85 18.93
N LYS A 466 -3.77 0.45 18.58
CA LYS A 466 -5.00 1.22 18.24
C LYS A 466 -5.36 1.12 16.74
N ARG A 467 -5.45 -0.11 16.23
CA ARG A 467 -6.11 -0.40 14.95
C ARG A 467 -7.16 -1.47 15.13
#